data_5e0216ee4e6894a4f77c66e32b368a08
#
_entry.id   5e0216ee4e6894a4f77c66e32b368a08
#
_cell.length_a   1.000
_cell.length_b   1.000
_cell.length_c   1.000
_cell.angle_alpha   90.00
_cell.angle_beta   90.00
_cell.angle_gamma   90.00
#
_symmetry.space_group_name_H-M   'P 1'
#
loop_
_entity.id
_entity.type
_entity.pdbx_description
1 polymer ?
#
loop_
_entity_poly.entity_id
_entity_poly.type
_entity_poly.pdbx_seq_one_letter_code
_entity_poly.pdbx_strand_id
1 'polypeptide(L)'
;MGVYSRRYQAGSRQFLAQALIAIGAACATYAWAMNAKPTPAERQLAGPEAMLVRALLDIREKKISSALEQIEDLIAANPNFRLAQLVKGDLLLARSKPLATIGNATGASDQQVGLRSEARARVARFQSEPPQELTPRYLLQLPASEKHALVLDSTHSTLYVFENDGTSLHYVADYYVTIGKNGMEKVREGDKRTPVGVYHVVSRLPREQLTDFYGSGAYPINYPNEWDRMRGRNGHGIWLHGTPPDTYSRPPRASDGCIVLTNDDLASLSKILQVGSTPVVITDAIDWVSPEEVQTLREDLSKAVENWRRDWESRNTGAYLRHYARNFSNGDMGLAQWSAQKHQVNAAKTWIKVGISEVSLTLYPGKEQMAVATFEQDYASSNLSNRILKRQYWIRENGAWRILYEGAA
;
A
#
# COMPACT_ATOMS: atom_id res chain seq x y z
N MET A 1 -36.19 -50.05 -65.58
CA MET A 1 -36.12 -48.62 -65.91
C MET A 1 -36.15 -47.80 -64.66
N GLY A 2 -35.11 -47.31 -64.23
CA GLY A 2 -34.44 -46.22 -63.72
C GLY A 2 -35.13 -45.47 -62.57
N VAL A 3 -34.63 -45.66 -61.36
CA VAL A 3 -34.73 -44.67 -60.29
C VAL A 3 -33.35 -44.60 -59.62
N TYR A 4 -32.57 -43.60 -60.00
CA TYR A 4 -31.38 -43.13 -59.28
C TYR A 4 -31.32 -41.63 -59.45
N SER A 5 -31.73 -40.88 -58.43
CA SER A 5 -31.18 -39.54 -58.07
C SER A 5 -31.93 -38.97 -56.87
N ARG A 6 -31.26 -38.82 -55.74
CA ARG A 6 -31.42 -37.79 -54.67
C ARG A 6 -30.91 -38.33 -53.34
N ARG A 7 -29.63 -38.36 -53.20
CA ARG A 7 -29.01 -38.35 -51.83
C ARG A 7 -27.55 -37.85 -51.93
N TYR A 8 -27.37 -36.58 -52.25
CA TYR A 8 -26.05 -35.90 -52.02
C TYR A 8 -26.23 -34.40 -52.04
N GLN A 9 -26.88 -33.85 -51.01
CA GLN A 9 -26.83 -32.39 -50.74
C GLN A 9 -27.12 -31.97 -49.28
N ALA A 10 -27.25 -32.87 -48.31
CA ALA A 10 -27.54 -32.50 -46.92
C ALA A 10 -26.30 -32.46 -45.99
N GLY A 11 -25.14 -33.02 -46.44
CA GLY A 11 -23.95 -33.11 -45.56
C GLY A 11 -23.02 -31.88 -45.54
N SER A 12 -23.02 -31.07 -46.60
CA SER A 12 -22.06 -29.98 -46.75
C SER A 12 -22.44 -28.69 -45.99
N ARG A 13 -23.72 -28.45 -45.72
CA ARG A 13 -24.16 -27.26 -44.96
C ARG A 13 -23.98 -27.37 -43.48
N GLN A 14 -24.06 -28.55 -42.89
CA GLN A 14 -23.82 -28.75 -41.43
C GLN A 14 -22.33 -28.68 -41.09
N PHE A 15 -21.43 -29.16 -41.95
CA PHE A 15 -19.97 -29.04 -41.71
C PHE A 15 -19.46 -27.60 -41.80
N LEU A 16 -20.00 -26.79 -42.72
CA LEU A 16 -19.65 -25.36 -42.81
C LEU A 16 -20.18 -24.53 -41.63
N ALA A 17 -21.35 -24.84 -41.12
CA ALA A 17 -21.90 -24.15 -39.94
C ALA A 17 -21.13 -24.49 -38.65
N GLN A 18 -20.68 -25.73 -38.47
CA GLN A 18 -19.86 -26.11 -37.31
C GLN A 18 -18.43 -25.55 -37.37
N ALA A 19 -17.82 -25.46 -38.56
CA ALA A 19 -16.51 -24.85 -38.75
C ALA A 19 -16.54 -23.33 -38.50
N LEU A 20 -17.60 -22.62 -38.90
CA LEU A 20 -17.75 -21.18 -38.62
C LEU A 20 -18.02 -20.87 -37.13
N ILE A 21 -18.72 -21.74 -36.43
CA ILE A 21 -18.93 -21.58 -34.95
C ILE A 21 -17.64 -21.84 -34.20
N ALA A 22 -16.82 -22.82 -34.62
CA ALA A 22 -15.54 -23.10 -33.99
C ALA A 22 -14.50 -21.99 -34.24
N ILE A 23 -14.48 -21.36 -35.40
CA ILE A 23 -13.59 -20.23 -35.72
C ILE A 23 -14.07 -18.97 -34.98
N GLY A 24 -15.39 -18.74 -34.88
CA GLY A 24 -15.95 -17.62 -34.11
C GLY A 24 -15.67 -17.73 -32.60
N ALA A 25 -15.76 -18.93 -32.03
CA ALA A 25 -15.43 -19.18 -30.61
C ALA A 25 -13.91 -19.04 -30.35
N ALA A 26 -13.05 -19.50 -31.25
CA ALA A 26 -11.60 -19.33 -31.12
C ALA A 26 -11.19 -17.86 -31.28
N CYS A 27 -11.79 -17.09 -32.16
CA CYS A 27 -11.53 -15.65 -32.29
C CYS A 27 -12.06 -14.85 -31.09
N ALA A 28 -13.20 -15.25 -30.51
CA ALA A 28 -13.75 -14.60 -29.33
C ALA A 28 -12.89 -14.86 -28.06
N THR A 29 -12.38 -16.08 -27.89
CA THR A 29 -11.45 -16.41 -26.80
C THR A 29 -10.09 -15.74 -26.99
N TYR A 30 -9.58 -15.61 -28.24
CA TYR A 30 -8.34 -14.87 -28.51
C TYR A 30 -8.48 -13.37 -28.31
N ALA A 31 -9.61 -12.76 -28.69
CA ALA A 31 -9.90 -11.35 -28.45
C ALA A 31 -10.13 -11.05 -26.96
N TRP A 32 -10.67 -12.01 -26.20
CA TRP A 32 -10.84 -11.86 -24.74
C TRP A 32 -9.49 -11.97 -24.02
N ALA A 33 -8.61 -12.87 -24.45
CA ALA A 33 -7.25 -12.99 -23.92
C ALA A 33 -6.37 -11.75 -24.23
N MET A 34 -6.57 -11.09 -25.37
CA MET A 34 -5.84 -9.85 -25.71
C MET A 34 -6.31 -8.60 -24.93
N ASN A 35 -7.51 -8.61 -24.35
CA ASN A 35 -8.06 -7.52 -23.56
C ASN A 35 -8.03 -7.78 -22.04
N ALA A 36 -7.60 -8.95 -21.59
CA ALA A 36 -7.40 -9.21 -20.18
C ALA A 36 -6.22 -8.38 -19.67
N LYS A 37 -6.46 -7.56 -18.65
CA LYS A 37 -5.36 -6.88 -17.95
C LYS A 37 -4.38 -7.98 -17.47
N PRO A 38 -3.06 -7.80 -17.66
CA PRO A 38 -2.09 -8.79 -17.19
C PRO A 38 -2.25 -9.00 -15.69
N THR A 39 -2.22 -10.24 -15.26
CA THR A 39 -2.24 -10.60 -13.85
C THR A 39 -1.07 -9.96 -13.11
N PRO A 40 -1.14 -9.80 -11.78
CA PRO A 40 0.00 -9.32 -11.00
C PRO A 40 1.29 -10.11 -11.27
N ALA A 41 1.19 -11.42 -11.37
CA ALA A 41 2.31 -12.31 -11.72
C ALA A 41 2.88 -12.03 -13.13
N GLU A 42 2.04 -11.84 -14.14
CA GLU A 42 2.49 -11.49 -15.49
C GLU A 42 3.14 -10.10 -15.57
N ARG A 43 2.68 -9.14 -14.75
CA ARG A 43 3.33 -7.82 -14.63
C ARG A 43 4.70 -7.91 -13.98
N GLN A 44 4.88 -8.80 -13.00
CA GLN A 44 6.19 -9.07 -12.39
C GLN A 44 7.16 -9.76 -13.35
N LEU A 45 6.66 -10.47 -14.37
CA LEU A 45 7.49 -11.14 -15.37
C LEU A 45 8.00 -10.22 -16.48
N ALA A 46 7.58 -8.97 -16.54
CA ALA A 46 7.96 -7.99 -17.56
C ALA A 46 8.67 -6.76 -16.95
N GLY A 47 9.46 -6.07 -17.76
CA GLY A 47 10.11 -4.81 -17.40
C GLY A 47 11.50 -4.94 -16.75
N PRO A 48 12.09 -3.79 -16.37
CA PRO A 48 13.47 -3.71 -15.89
C PRO A 48 13.75 -4.54 -14.62
N GLU A 49 12.78 -4.61 -13.71
CA GLU A 49 12.89 -5.39 -12.49
C GLU A 49 13.03 -6.88 -12.77
N ALA A 50 12.17 -7.41 -13.64
CA ALA A 50 12.20 -8.82 -14.01
C ALA A 50 13.48 -9.20 -14.77
N MET A 51 13.97 -8.32 -15.65
CA MET A 51 15.24 -8.51 -16.35
C MET A 51 16.42 -8.60 -15.37
N LEU A 52 16.50 -7.66 -14.42
CA LEU A 52 17.54 -7.69 -13.40
C LEU A 52 17.50 -8.97 -12.57
N VAL A 53 16.33 -9.34 -12.06
CA VAL A 53 16.22 -10.51 -11.18
C VAL A 53 16.52 -11.80 -11.93
N ARG A 54 16.03 -11.95 -13.16
CA ARG A 54 16.38 -13.12 -14.00
C ARG A 54 17.89 -13.20 -14.24
N ALA A 55 18.55 -12.09 -14.57
CA ALA A 55 20.00 -12.07 -14.70
C ALA A 55 20.73 -12.49 -13.41
N LEU A 56 20.26 -12.02 -12.25
CA LEU A 56 20.83 -12.41 -10.96
C LEU A 56 20.61 -13.90 -10.63
N LEU A 57 19.45 -14.46 -11.02
CA LEU A 57 19.17 -15.91 -10.89
C LEU A 57 20.03 -16.72 -11.88
N ASP A 58 20.19 -16.26 -13.11
CA ASP A 58 21.06 -16.90 -14.11
C ASP A 58 22.54 -16.94 -13.65
N ILE A 59 23.02 -15.87 -12.98
CA ILE A 59 24.35 -15.88 -12.34
C ILE A 59 24.47 -16.99 -11.32
N ARG A 60 23.45 -17.16 -10.46
CA ARG A 60 23.41 -18.23 -9.46
C ARG A 60 23.47 -19.63 -10.10
N GLU A 61 22.83 -19.78 -11.26
CA GLU A 61 22.81 -21.01 -12.06
C GLU A 61 24.02 -21.18 -13.00
N LYS A 62 25.00 -20.26 -12.91
CA LYS A 62 26.21 -20.22 -13.76
C LYS A 62 25.93 -20.00 -15.26
N LYS A 63 24.79 -19.45 -15.63
CA LYS A 63 24.40 -19.09 -16.99
C LYS A 63 24.92 -17.69 -17.34
N ILE A 64 26.24 -17.52 -17.34
CA ILE A 64 26.91 -16.20 -17.39
C ILE A 64 26.59 -15.43 -18.69
N SER A 65 26.52 -16.12 -19.85
CA SER A 65 26.25 -15.47 -21.13
C SER A 65 24.83 -14.91 -21.19
N SER A 66 23.83 -15.68 -20.75
CA SER A 66 22.43 -15.24 -20.67
C SER A 66 22.26 -14.07 -19.69
N ALA A 67 22.89 -14.14 -18.53
CA ALA A 67 22.89 -13.04 -17.57
C ALA A 67 23.49 -11.75 -18.14
N LEU A 68 24.61 -11.86 -18.89
CA LEU A 68 25.25 -10.70 -19.50
C LEU A 68 24.36 -10.03 -20.56
N GLU A 69 23.74 -10.82 -21.44
CA GLU A 69 22.81 -10.33 -22.46
C GLU A 69 21.65 -9.55 -21.82
N GLN A 70 20.97 -10.15 -20.82
CA GLN A 70 19.88 -9.49 -20.11
C GLN A 70 20.32 -8.19 -19.41
N ILE A 71 21.51 -8.16 -18.83
CA ILE A 71 22.06 -6.95 -18.17
C ILE A 71 22.42 -5.88 -19.21
N GLU A 72 22.92 -6.25 -20.38
CA GLU A 72 23.23 -5.30 -21.47
C GLU A 72 21.96 -4.67 -22.02
N ASP A 73 20.91 -5.45 -22.24
CA ASP A 73 19.60 -4.95 -22.67
C ASP A 73 18.99 -4.03 -21.60
N LEU A 74 19.09 -4.42 -20.34
CA LEU A 74 18.62 -3.61 -19.22
C LEU A 74 19.32 -2.26 -19.14
N ILE A 75 20.64 -2.22 -19.30
CA ILE A 75 21.45 -1.00 -19.29
C ILE A 75 21.15 -0.14 -20.53
N ALA A 76 20.95 -0.74 -21.70
CA ALA A 76 20.57 -0.01 -22.90
C ALA A 76 19.24 0.75 -22.72
N ALA A 77 18.25 0.11 -22.06
CA ALA A 77 16.97 0.74 -21.72
C ALA A 77 17.06 1.70 -20.53
N ASN A 78 17.92 1.42 -19.54
CA ASN A 78 18.03 2.16 -18.27
C ASN A 78 19.50 2.45 -17.94
N PRO A 79 20.17 3.39 -18.63
CA PRO A 79 21.61 3.61 -18.51
C PRO A 79 22.05 4.06 -17.11
N ASN A 80 21.13 4.65 -16.33
CA ASN A 80 21.40 5.13 -14.97
C ASN A 80 21.11 4.09 -13.87
N PHE A 81 20.91 2.81 -14.25
CA PHE A 81 20.69 1.73 -13.29
C PHE A 81 22.03 1.22 -12.72
N ARG A 82 22.50 1.85 -11.65
CA ARG A 82 23.82 1.59 -11.05
C ARG A 82 24.04 0.14 -10.64
N LEU A 83 22.98 -0.55 -10.13
CA LEU A 83 23.09 -1.97 -9.79
C LEU A 83 23.35 -2.83 -11.04
N ALA A 84 22.65 -2.56 -12.14
CA ALA A 84 22.87 -3.27 -13.40
C ALA A 84 24.30 -3.04 -13.92
N GLN A 85 24.82 -1.80 -13.84
CA GLN A 85 26.20 -1.49 -14.20
C GLN A 85 27.22 -2.27 -13.34
N LEU A 86 27.00 -2.36 -12.03
CA LEU A 86 27.86 -3.15 -11.14
C LEU A 86 27.84 -4.63 -11.53
N VAL A 87 26.66 -5.21 -11.78
CA VAL A 87 26.50 -6.61 -12.19
C VAL A 87 27.19 -6.87 -13.53
N LYS A 88 27.08 -5.95 -14.50
CA LYS A 88 27.84 -6.05 -15.77
C LYS A 88 29.34 -6.12 -15.53
N GLY A 89 29.87 -5.23 -14.69
CA GLY A 89 31.31 -5.25 -14.33
C GLY A 89 31.75 -6.58 -13.73
N ASP A 90 30.94 -7.14 -12.82
CA ASP A 90 31.21 -8.45 -12.22
C ASP A 90 31.19 -9.58 -13.27
N LEU A 91 30.20 -9.60 -14.17
CA LEU A 91 30.08 -10.61 -15.22
C LEU A 91 31.26 -10.58 -16.20
N LEU A 92 31.77 -9.39 -16.53
CA LEU A 92 32.96 -9.25 -17.36
C LEU A 92 34.22 -9.74 -16.61
N LEU A 93 34.35 -9.46 -15.31
CA LEU A 93 35.45 -9.97 -14.48
C LEU A 93 35.40 -11.50 -14.29
N ALA A 94 34.19 -12.08 -14.28
CA ALA A 94 33.99 -13.53 -14.16
C ALA A 94 34.66 -14.34 -15.30
N ARG A 95 34.95 -13.69 -16.43
CA ARG A 95 35.70 -14.33 -17.55
C ARG A 95 37.16 -14.60 -17.20
N SER A 96 37.72 -13.88 -16.24
CA SER A 96 39.14 -14.00 -15.84
C SER A 96 39.37 -14.39 -14.40
N LYS A 97 38.40 -14.19 -13.52
CA LYS A 97 38.51 -14.49 -12.08
C LYS A 97 37.19 -15.01 -11.53
N PRO A 98 37.21 -15.97 -10.59
CA PRO A 98 35.99 -16.43 -9.92
C PRO A 98 35.28 -15.27 -9.18
N LEU A 99 33.97 -15.17 -9.34
CA LEU A 99 33.15 -14.24 -8.55
C LEU A 99 32.84 -14.85 -7.20
N ALA A 100 33.23 -14.18 -6.12
CA ALA A 100 32.88 -14.57 -4.76
C ALA A 100 31.59 -13.89 -4.26
N THR A 101 31.29 -12.71 -4.77
CA THR A 101 30.13 -11.89 -4.38
C THR A 101 29.88 -10.79 -5.44
N ILE A 102 28.70 -10.19 -5.41
CA ILE A 102 28.38 -9.00 -6.20
C ILE A 102 29.30 -7.86 -5.76
N GLY A 103 29.93 -7.15 -6.72
CA GLY A 103 30.91 -6.10 -6.45
C GLY A 103 32.20 -6.65 -5.87
N ASN A 104 32.84 -7.58 -6.53
CA ASN A 104 33.98 -8.43 -6.11
C ASN A 104 35.26 -7.67 -5.71
N ALA A 105 35.20 -6.43 -5.24
CA ALA A 105 36.32 -5.66 -4.77
C ALA A 105 36.65 -5.95 -3.29
N THR A 106 37.93 -6.19 -2.99
CA THR A 106 38.46 -6.16 -1.63
C THR A 106 38.35 -4.74 -1.06
N GLY A 107 37.66 -4.58 0.07
CA GLY A 107 37.40 -3.25 0.65
C GLY A 107 36.18 -2.56 0.02
N ALA A 108 35.00 -3.20 0.10
CA ALA A 108 33.76 -2.66 -0.44
C ALA A 108 33.46 -1.27 0.14
N SER A 109 33.27 -0.27 -0.72
CA SER A 109 32.73 1.04 -0.32
C SER A 109 31.29 0.93 0.17
N ASP A 110 30.82 1.91 0.97
CA ASP A 110 29.41 1.98 1.41
C ASP A 110 28.43 1.90 0.23
N GLN A 111 28.81 2.45 -0.92
CA GLN A 111 28.02 2.38 -2.14
C GLN A 111 27.86 0.94 -2.65
N GLN A 112 28.94 0.14 -2.66
CA GLN A 112 28.89 -1.26 -3.08
C GLN A 112 28.09 -2.12 -2.08
N VAL A 113 28.22 -1.84 -0.78
CA VAL A 113 27.40 -2.49 0.27
C VAL A 113 25.93 -2.19 0.03
N GLY A 114 25.58 -0.95 -0.29
CA GLY A 114 24.22 -0.53 -0.63
C GLY A 114 23.67 -1.29 -1.85
N LEU A 115 24.42 -1.35 -2.95
CA LEU A 115 24.00 -2.07 -4.17
C LEU A 115 23.86 -3.58 -3.96
N ARG A 116 24.69 -4.20 -3.12
CA ARG A 116 24.51 -5.62 -2.71
C ARG A 116 23.22 -5.81 -1.93
N SER A 117 22.91 -4.88 -1.03
CA SER A 117 21.66 -4.90 -0.26
C SER A 117 20.45 -4.75 -1.18
N GLU A 118 20.53 -3.87 -2.18
CA GLU A 118 19.50 -3.69 -3.20
C GLU A 118 19.27 -4.99 -4.01
N ALA A 119 20.34 -5.62 -4.50
CA ALA A 119 20.23 -6.89 -5.23
C ALA A 119 19.52 -7.98 -4.42
N ARG A 120 19.88 -8.12 -3.13
CA ARG A 120 19.23 -9.09 -2.24
C ARG A 120 17.76 -8.79 -2.00
N ALA A 121 17.42 -7.52 -1.74
CA ALA A 121 16.05 -7.10 -1.50
C ALA A 121 15.16 -7.36 -2.74
N ARG A 122 15.66 -7.06 -3.94
CA ARG A 122 14.92 -7.29 -5.20
C ARG A 122 14.71 -8.77 -5.49
N VAL A 123 15.74 -9.61 -5.29
CA VAL A 123 15.59 -11.06 -5.46
C VAL A 123 14.61 -11.63 -4.44
N ALA A 124 14.74 -11.24 -3.17
CA ALA A 124 13.83 -11.69 -2.12
C ALA A 124 12.39 -11.30 -2.42
N ARG A 125 12.13 -10.02 -2.81
CA ARG A 125 10.81 -9.53 -3.18
C ARG A 125 10.22 -10.33 -4.37
N PHE A 126 11.00 -10.56 -5.42
CA PHE A 126 10.55 -11.30 -6.60
C PHE A 126 10.22 -12.77 -6.29
N GLN A 127 10.90 -13.39 -5.32
CA GLN A 127 10.66 -14.76 -4.88
C GLN A 127 9.56 -14.89 -3.83
N SER A 128 9.13 -13.77 -3.23
CA SER A 128 8.11 -13.73 -2.18
C SER A 128 6.82 -13.21 -2.77
N GLU A 129 6.03 -14.10 -3.38
CA GLU A 129 4.67 -13.75 -3.78
C GLU A 129 3.82 -13.44 -2.53
N PRO A 130 2.95 -12.39 -2.57
CA PRO A 130 1.99 -12.19 -1.51
C PRO A 130 1.13 -13.44 -1.35
N PRO A 131 0.85 -13.87 -0.12
CA PRO A 131 0.00 -15.05 0.10
C PRO A 131 -1.38 -14.82 -0.55
N GLN A 132 -1.78 -15.68 -1.50
CA GLN A 132 -2.99 -15.47 -2.32
C GLN A 132 -4.30 -15.49 -1.50
N GLU A 133 -4.31 -16.22 -0.38
CA GLU A 133 -5.48 -16.40 0.49
C GLU A 133 -5.43 -15.55 1.75
N LEU A 134 -4.39 -14.71 1.91
CA LEU A 134 -4.21 -13.87 3.09
C LEU A 134 -4.33 -12.39 2.72
N THR A 135 -4.67 -11.58 3.70
CA THR A 135 -4.78 -10.12 3.57
C THR A 135 -3.99 -9.43 4.68
N PRO A 136 -3.50 -8.19 4.46
CA PRO A 136 -2.88 -7.44 5.54
C PRO A 136 -3.86 -7.20 6.68
N ARG A 137 -3.49 -7.61 7.88
CA ARG A 137 -4.29 -7.46 9.10
C ARG A 137 -4.78 -6.03 9.35
N TYR A 138 -4.06 -5.06 8.82
CA TYR A 138 -4.30 -3.63 9.10
C TYR A 138 -5.54 -3.07 8.40
N LEU A 139 -5.94 -3.62 7.26
CA LEU A 139 -7.01 -3.10 6.42
C LEU A 139 -8.33 -3.82 6.74
N LEU A 140 -9.07 -3.35 7.75
CA LEU A 140 -10.30 -4.01 8.19
C LEU A 140 -11.50 -3.68 7.32
N GLN A 141 -11.63 -2.39 6.94
CA GLN A 141 -12.72 -1.90 6.11
C GLN A 141 -12.31 -0.61 5.42
N LEU A 142 -12.65 -0.47 4.15
CA LEU A 142 -12.58 0.79 3.41
C LEU A 142 -13.96 1.11 2.84
N PRO A 143 -14.37 2.39 2.82
CA PRO A 143 -15.59 2.80 2.13
C PRO A 143 -15.43 2.62 0.62
N ALA A 144 -16.52 2.48 -0.11
CA ALA A 144 -16.49 2.29 -1.57
C ALA A 144 -15.88 3.47 -2.33
N SER A 145 -15.78 4.64 -1.71
CA SER A 145 -15.11 5.84 -2.24
C SER A 145 -13.59 5.72 -2.23
N GLU A 146 -12.99 4.97 -1.29
CA GLU A 146 -11.55 4.70 -1.21
C GLU A 146 -11.21 3.49 -2.08
N LYS A 147 -10.77 3.73 -3.32
CA LYS A 147 -10.57 2.67 -4.33
C LYS A 147 -9.30 1.84 -4.12
N HIS A 148 -8.29 2.39 -3.47
CA HIS A 148 -7.01 1.72 -3.27
C HIS A 148 -6.47 2.02 -1.88
N ALA A 149 -5.70 1.05 -1.35
CA ALA A 149 -4.89 1.21 -0.14
C ALA A 149 -3.45 0.77 -0.40
N LEU A 150 -2.51 1.40 0.29
CA LEU A 150 -1.09 1.09 0.23
C LEU A 150 -0.63 0.51 1.56
N VAL A 151 0.19 -0.56 1.51
CA VAL A 151 0.84 -1.14 2.69
C VAL A 151 2.32 -1.30 2.41
N LEU A 152 3.15 -0.59 3.16
CA LEU A 152 4.60 -0.69 3.08
C LEU A 152 5.11 -1.71 4.08
N ASP A 153 5.85 -2.70 3.56
CA ASP A 153 6.67 -3.66 4.32
C ASP A 153 8.13 -3.25 4.19
N SER A 154 8.71 -2.72 5.27
CA SER A 154 10.09 -2.24 5.24
C SER A 154 11.12 -3.37 5.25
N THR A 155 10.78 -4.52 5.81
CA THR A 155 11.67 -5.70 5.84
C THR A 155 11.92 -6.23 4.43
N HIS A 156 10.86 -6.24 3.60
CA HIS A 156 10.95 -6.68 2.21
C HIS A 156 11.20 -5.54 1.22
N SER A 157 11.31 -4.29 1.70
CA SER A 157 11.46 -3.10 0.82
C SER A 157 10.36 -3.03 -0.25
N THR A 158 9.12 -3.34 0.13
CA THR A 158 8.00 -3.50 -0.78
C THR A 158 6.82 -2.62 -0.37
N LEU A 159 6.26 -1.90 -1.33
CA LEU A 159 4.99 -1.20 -1.21
C LEU A 159 3.92 -1.98 -1.96
N TYR A 160 3.02 -2.62 -1.24
CA TYR A 160 1.89 -3.36 -1.78
C TYR A 160 0.72 -2.42 -2.06
N VAL A 161 0.00 -2.70 -3.13
CA VAL A 161 -1.22 -1.99 -3.56
C VAL A 161 -2.39 -2.95 -3.53
N PHE A 162 -3.44 -2.54 -2.85
CA PHE A 162 -4.72 -3.25 -2.78
C PHE A 162 -5.80 -2.40 -3.43
N GLU A 163 -6.62 -3.02 -4.27
CA GLU A 163 -7.83 -2.43 -4.84
C GLU A 163 -9.05 -2.81 -3.98
N ASN A 164 -9.89 -1.84 -3.69
CA ASN A 164 -11.16 -2.02 -3.00
C ASN A 164 -12.30 -2.03 -4.02
N ASP A 165 -12.95 -3.18 -4.20
CA ASP A 165 -14.12 -3.33 -5.07
C ASP A 165 -15.45 -2.93 -4.38
N GLY A 166 -15.39 -2.51 -3.11
CA GLY A 166 -16.52 -2.16 -2.26
C GLY A 166 -17.00 -3.31 -1.36
N THR A 167 -16.50 -4.54 -1.58
CA THR A 167 -16.79 -5.73 -0.78
C THR A 167 -15.53 -6.36 -0.19
N SER A 168 -14.46 -6.36 -0.95
CA SER A 168 -13.19 -7.03 -0.64
C SER A 168 -12.00 -6.20 -1.09
N LEU A 169 -10.86 -6.51 -0.50
CA LEU A 169 -9.55 -5.96 -0.91
C LEU A 169 -8.80 -7.01 -1.70
N HIS A 170 -8.33 -6.61 -2.88
CA HIS A 170 -7.59 -7.47 -3.78
C HIS A 170 -6.18 -6.92 -4.01
N TYR A 171 -5.17 -7.76 -3.87
CA TYR A 171 -3.83 -7.42 -4.28
C TYR A 171 -3.77 -7.16 -5.80
N VAL A 172 -3.21 -6.01 -6.21
CA VAL A 172 -3.15 -5.63 -7.62
C VAL A 172 -1.76 -5.30 -8.13
N ALA A 173 -0.85 -4.88 -7.25
CA ALA A 173 0.52 -4.57 -7.60
C ALA A 173 1.40 -4.47 -6.35
N ASP A 174 2.71 -4.54 -6.55
CA ASP A 174 3.69 -4.12 -5.58
C ASP A 174 4.88 -3.45 -6.26
N TYR A 175 5.60 -2.63 -5.50
CA TYR A 175 6.75 -1.86 -5.99
C TYR A 175 7.92 -1.98 -5.02
N TYR A 176 9.14 -2.13 -5.57
CA TYR A 176 10.34 -1.96 -4.76
C TYR A 176 10.45 -0.53 -4.27
N VAL A 177 10.77 -0.36 -2.98
CA VAL A 177 10.91 0.96 -2.37
C VAL A 177 12.17 1.10 -1.54
N THR A 178 12.68 2.33 -1.51
CA THR A 178 13.71 2.78 -0.59
C THR A 178 13.08 3.54 0.56
N ILE A 179 13.55 3.31 1.78
CA ILE A 179 13.13 4.00 3.00
C ILE A 179 14.29 4.77 3.66
N GLY A 180 14.02 5.36 4.82
CA GLY A 180 15.00 6.14 5.58
C GLY A 180 16.28 5.37 5.89
N LYS A 181 17.43 6.04 5.78
CA LYS A 181 18.78 5.47 6.04
C LYS A 181 18.90 4.82 7.41
N ASN A 182 18.25 5.40 8.41
CA ASN A 182 18.26 4.91 9.77
C ASN A 182 17.08 3.96 10.09
N GLY A 183 16.39 3.44 9.05
CA GLY A 183 15.28 2.49 9.18
C GLY A 183 13.98 3.17 9.56
N MET A 184 13.21 2.47 10.40
CA MET A 184 11.85 2.81 10.78
C MET A 184 11.77 3.57 12.12
N GLU A 185 10.54 3.87 12.55
CA GLU A 185 10.20 4.54 13.81
C GLU A 185 10.74 5.98 13.89
N LYS A 186 10.29 6.83 12.96
CA LYS A 186 10.58 8.27 13.00
C LYS A 186 10.06 8.91 14.27
N VAL A 187 10.93 9.66 14.95
CA VAL A 187 10.62 10.36 16.22
C VAL A 187 10.77 11.86 16.09
N ARG A 188 11.80 12.33 15.37
CA ARG A 188 12.11 13.76 15.28
C ARG A 188 12.57 14.16 13.87
N GLU A 189 12.50 15.45 13.61
CA GLU A 189 13.04 16.00 12.35
C GLU A 189 14.52 15.66 12.18
N GLY A 190 14.93 15.36 10.95
CA GLY A 190 16.32 15.06 10.60
C GLY A 190 16.84 13.69 11.07
N ASP A 191 16.05 12.84 11.70
CA ASP A 191 16.49 11.50 12.16
C ASP A 191 16.68 10.47 11.04
N LYS A 192 16.29 10.82 9.81
CA LYS A 192 16.41 10.00 8.59
C LYS A 192 15.69 8.65 8.70
N ARG A 193 14.58 8.63 9.43
CA ARG A 193 13.74 7.46 9.63
C ARG A 193 12.42 7.61 8.92
N THR A 194 11.85 6.51 8.48
CA THR A 194 10.47 6.43 7.99
C THR A 194 9.54 6.13 9.17
N PRO A 195 8.38 6.79 9.29
CA PRO A 195 7.46 6.54 10.39
C PRO A 195 6.77 5.18 10.26
N VAL A 196 6.34 4.61 11.38
CA VAL A 196 5.43 3.46 11.47
C VAL A 196 4.05 3.99 11.85
N GLY A 197 3.01 3.61 11.11
CA GLY A 197 1.66 4.08 11.41
C GLY A 197 0.68 3.96 10.25
N VAL A 198 -0.48 4.56 10.46
CA VAL A 198 -1.55 4.71 9.47
C VAL A 198 -1.62 6.16 9.02
N TYR A 199 -1.40 6.37 7.76
CA TYR A 199 -1.37 7.69 7.11
C TYR A 199 -2.32 7.72 5.91
N HIS A 200 -2.42 8.85 5.25
CA HIS A 200 -3.08 9.00 3.96
C HIS A 200 -2.35 10.04 3.11
N VAL A 201 -2.50 9.92 1.79
CA VAL A 201 -1.96 10.90 0.83
C VAL A 201 -2.73 12.21 0.97
N VAL A 202 -2.04 13.33 1.26
CA VAL A 202 -2.70 14.63 1.50
C VAL A 202 -2.62 15.60 0.33
N SER A 203 -1.64 15.43 -0.56
CA SER A 203 -1.51 16.29 -1.73
C SER A 203 -0.73 15.62 -2.84
N ARG A 204 -0.72 16.24 -4.02
CA ARG A 204 0.13 15.91 -5.15
C ARG A 204 0.98 17.12 -5.48
N LEU A 205 2.29 16.95 -5.48
CA LEU A 205 3.25 17.95 -5.90
C LEU A 205 3.75 17.57 -7.31
N PRO A 206 3.37 18.32 -8.34
CA PRO A 206 3.79 18.03 -9.70
C PRO A 206 5.27 18.37 -9.90
N ARG A 207 5.90 17.78 -10.93
CA ARG A 207 7.35 17.90 -11.22
C ARG A 207 7.82 19.35 -11.28
N GLU A 208 7.00 20.23 -11.84
CA GLU A 208 7.31 21.64 -12.07
C GLU A 208 7.51 22.44 -10.76
N GLN A 209 7.00 21.93 -9.64
CA GLN A 209 7.12 22.54 -8.32
C GLN A 209 8.25 21.94 -7.48
N LEU A 210 8.99 20.97 -8.03
CA LEU A 210 9.98 20.19 -7.31
C LEU A 210 11.37 20.35 -7.91
N THR A 211 12.39 20.19 -7.08
CA THR A 211 13.76 19.99 -7.55
C THR A 211 13.91 18.60 -8.18
N ASP A 212 14.96 18.41 -8.98
CA ASP A 212 15.28 17.12 -9.64
C ASP A 212 15.39 15.95 -8.66
N PHE A 213 15.70 16.24 -7.40
CA PHE A 213 15.85 15.25 -6.33
C PHE A 213 14.61 14.35 -6.16
N TYR A 214 13.41 14.87 -6.42
CA TYR A 214 12.14 14.17 -6.24
C TYR A 214 11.64 13.45 -7.50
N GLY A 215 12.37 13.49 -8.59
CA GLY A 215 12.05 12.79 -9.83
C GLY A 215 10.79 13.29 -10.51
N SER A 216 9.89 12.36 -10.90
CA SER A 216 8.69 12.66 -11.68
C SER A 216 7.54 13.29 -10.87
N GLY A 217 7.66 13.41 -9.53
CA GLY A 217 6.64 14.01 -8.67
C GLY A 217 6.76 13.55 -7.23
N ALA A 218 5.87 14.08 -6.38
CA ALA A 218 5.80 13.67 -4.99
C ALA A 218 4.35 13.67 -4.45
N TYR A 219 4.09 12.79 -3.50
CA TYR A 219 2.82 12.61 -2.80
C TYR A 219 3.08 12.64 -1.28
N PRO A 220 2.93 13.81 -0.65
CA PRO A 220 3.01 13.94 0.80
C PRO A 220 1.97 13.09 1.51
N ILE A 221 2.35 12.51 2.66
CA ILE A 221 1.42 11.89 3.61
C ILE A 221 1.26 12.77 4.84
N ASN A 222 0.20 12.55 5.62
CA ASN A 222 -0.13 13.35 6.82
C ASN A 222 0.76 13.04 8.04
N TYR A 223 2.07 12.84 7.83
CA TYR A 223 3.01 12.75 8.95
C TYR A 223 3.43 14.16 9.43
N PRO A 224 3.46 14.43 10.75
CA PRO A 224 2.96 13.61 11.84
C PRO A 224 1.42 13.60 11.90
N ASN A 225 0.82 12.41 12.08
CA ASN A 225 -0.60 12.28 12.31
C ASN A 225 -0.97 12.68 13.76
N GLU A 226 -2.24 12.57 14.17
CA GLU A 226 -2.70 12.96 15.51
C GLU A 226 -2.01 12.12 16.60
N TRP A 227 -1.84 10.82 16.37
CA TRP A 227 -1.15 9.94 17.30
C TRP A 227 0.34 10.25 17.42
N ASP A 228 1.00 10.56 16.32
CA ASP A 228 2.42 10.99 16.33
C ASP A 228 2.59 12.26 17.17
N ARG A 229 1.70 13.24 17.01
CA ARG A 229 1.71 14.49 17.79
C ARG A 229 1.48 14.25 19.27
N MET A 230 0.52 13.38 19.63
CA MET A 230 0.27 13.00 21.02
C MET A 230 1.49 12.35 21.68
N ARG A 231 2.31 11.64 20.91
CA ARG A 231 3.56 11.03 21.37
C ARG A 231 4.76 11.98 21.33
N GLY A 232 4.56 13.26 21.03
CA GLY A 232 5.62 14.26 20.91
C GLY A 232 6.53 14.04 19.70
N ARG A 233 6.12 13.24 18.71
CA ARG A 233 6.85 13.09 17.46
C ARG A 233 6.70 14.34 16.62
N ASN A 234 7.77 14.74 15.97
CA ASN A 234 7.80 15.95 15.15
C ASN A 234 8.52 15.76 13.82
N GLY A 235 8.65 16.85 13.06
CA GLY A 235 9.18 16.88 11.73
C GLY A 235 8.06 16.90 10.68
N HIS A 236 8.46 16.86 9.42
CA HIS A 236 7.55 16.94 8.27
C HIS A 236 8.22 16.32 7.03
N GLY A 237 7.54 16.35 5.89
CA GLY A 237 8.16 16.03 4.60
C GLY A 237 8.39 14.54 4.38
N ILE A 238 7.48 13.68 4.86
CA ILE A 238 7.45 12.27 4.49
C ILE A 238 6.56 12.12 3.26
N TRP A 239 7.18 11.76 2.14
CA TRP A 239 6.54 11.71 0.83
C TRP A 239 6.80 10.37 0.13
N LEU A 240 5.86 9.95 -0.72
CA LEU A 240 6.15 9.00 -1.79
C LEU A 240 6.66 9.82 -2.99
N HIS A 241 7.85 9.52 -3.52
CA HIS A 241 8.41 10.27 -4.64
C HIS A 241 9.33 9.44 -5.51
N GLY A 242 9.69 9.96 -6.68
CA GLY A 242 10.59 9.31 -7.63
C GLY A 242 12.06 9.51 -7.31
N THR A 243 12.91 9.10 -8.25
CA THR A 243 14.37 9.26 -8.20
C THR A 243 14.81 10.40 -9.11
N PRO A 244 15.97 11.07 -8.82
CA PRO A 244 16.57 12.02 -9.75
C PRO A 244 16.79 11.41 -11.15
N PRO A 245 16.82 12.22 -12.21
CA PRO A 245 16.97 11.72 -13.59
C PRO A 245 18.26 10.91 -13.84
N ASP A 246 19.31 11.15 -13.05
CA ASP A 246 20.60 10.44 -13.13
C ASP A 246 20.63 9.14 -12.32
N THR A 247 19.52 8.75 -11.73
CA THR A 247 19.43 7.61 -10.80
C THR A 247 18.17 6.81 -11.07
N TYR A 248 18.30 5.59 -11.57
CA TYR A 248 17.13 4.72 -11.80
C TYR A 248 16.48 4.27 -10.49
N SER A 249 17.29 3.81 -9.53
CA SER A 249 16.84 3.31 -8.23
C SER A 249 17.88 3.56 -7.13
N ARG A 250 17.50 3.30 -5.88
CA ARG A 250 18.36 3.46 -4.70
C ARG A 250 18.37 2.18 -3.86
N PRO A 251 19.45 1.95 -3.06
CA PRO A 251 19.44 0.90 -2.04
C PRO A 251 18.24 0.96 -1.10
N PRO A 252 17.88 -0.15 -0.41
CA PRO A 252 16.69 -0.22 0.45
C PRO A 252 16.63 0.86 1.53
N ARG A 253 17.78 1.27 2.08
CA ARG A 253 17.91 2.28 3.12
C ARG A 253 18.82 3.42 2.63
N ALA A 254 18.24 4.34 1.85
CA ALA A 254 19.01 5.42 1.21
C ALA A 254 18.27 6.76 1.14
N SER A 255 17.10 6.91 1.77
CA SER A 255 16.37 8.18 1.85
C SER A 255 16.58 8.88 3.20
N ASP A 256 16.16 10.13 3.30
CA ASP A 256 16.16 10.86 4.57
C ASP A 256 14.80 10.73 5.32
N GLY A 257 14.04 9.67 4.99
CA GLY A 257 12.76 9.30 5.64
C GLY A 257 11.60 9.09 4.66
N CYS A 258 11.72 9.59 3.43
CA CYS A 258 10.72 9.40 2.39
C CYS A 258 10.67 7.96 1.87
N ILE A 259 9.58 7.61 1.22
CA ILE A 259 9.37 6.36 0.48
C ILE A 259 9.69 6.65 -0.98
N VAL A 260 10.80 6.10 -1.50
CA VAL A 260 11.28 6.41 -2.85
C VAL A 260 11.06 5.23 -3.78
N LEU A 261 10.41 5.50 -4.92
CA LEU A 261 10.14 4.56 -6.00
C LEU A 261 11.02 4.92 -7.22
N THR A 262 11.07 4.02 -8.21
CA THR A 262 11.51 4.43 -9.55
C THR A 262 10.51 5.44 -10.13
N ASN A 263 10.92 6.23 -11.11
CA ASN A 263 10.00 7.20 -11.75
C ASN A 263 8.85 6.50 -12.47
N ASP A 264 9.10 5.35 -13.09
CA ASP A 264 8.10 4.55 -13.80
C ASP A 264 7.08 3.94 -12.84
N ASP A 265 7.54 3.41 -11.70
CA ASP A 265 6.68 2.88 -10.64
C ASP A 265 5.83 3.99 -10.03
N LEU A 266 6.42 5.16 -9.76
CA LEU A 266 5.67 6.31 -9.27
C LEU A 266 4.63 6.79 -10.28
N ALA A 267 4.96 6.81 -11.58
CA ALA A 267 4.02 7.18 -12.64
C ALA A 267 2.84 6.18 -12.71
N SER A 268 3.09 4.89 -12.50
CA SER A 268 2.06 3.86 -12.43
C SER A 268 1.19 4.03 -11.18
N LEU A 269 1.81 4.19 -10.02
CA LEU A 269 1.14 4.43 -8.74
C LEU A 269 0.29 5.71 -8.78
N SER A 270 0.79 6.76 -9.43
CA SER A 270 0.12 8.06 -9.51
C SER A 270 -1.27 8.04 -10.15
N LYS A 271 -1.55 7.03 -10.98
CA LYS A 271 -2.83 6.86 -11.69
C LYS A 271 -3.96 6.38 -10.76
N ILE A 272 -3.60 5.83 -9.61
CA ILE A 272 -4.54 5.19 -8.68
C ILE A 272 -4.62 5.92 -7.33
N LEU A 273 -3.70 6.84 -7.04
CA LEU A 273 -3.71 7.61 -5.80
C LEU A 273 -4.87 8.62 -5.79
N GLN A 274 -5.65 8.60 -4.73
CA GLN A 274 -6.70 9.57 -4.43
C GLN A 274 -6.20 10.51 -3.32
N VAL A 275 -5.94 11.76 -3.68
CA VAL A 275 -5.51 12.79 -2.71
C VAL A 275 -6.63 13.03 -1.69
N GLY A 276 -6.27 13.07 -0.42
CA GLY A 276 -7.19 13.23 0.71
C GLY A 276 -7.77 11.92 1.24
N SER A 277 -7.61 10.78 0.53
CA SER A 277 -8.27 9.54 0.95
C SER A 277 -7.40 8.29 0.90
N THR A 278 -6.52 8.07 -0.10
CA THR A 278 -5.75 6.81 -0.19
C THR A 278 -5.00 6.53 1.11
N PRO A 279 -5.36 5.46 1.88
CA PRO A 279 -4.65 5.07 3.08
C PRO A 279 -3.25 4.54 2.75
N VAL A 280 -2.29 4.86 3.62
CA VAL A 280 -0.90 4.40 3.55
C VAL A 280 -0.52 3.83 4.91
N VAL A 281 -0.56 2.52 5.02
CA VAL A 281 -0.08 1.80 6.22
C VAL A 281 1.41 1.55 6.06
N ILE A 282 2.20 1.95 7.05
CA ILE A 282 3.65 1.78 7.06
C ILE A 282 4.04 0.91 8.25
N THR A 283 4.63 -0.27 7.98
CA THR A 283 5.00 -1.24 9.00
C THR A 283 6.41 -1.81 8.78
N ASP A 284 7.00 -2.41 9.80
CA ASP A 284 8.26 -3.14 9.69
C ASP A 284 8.09 -4.39 8.83
N ALA A 285 7.06 -5.20 9.13
CA ALA A 285 6.67 -6.37 8.37
C ALA A 285 5.15 -6.48 8.35
N ILE A 286 4.59 -6.98 7.26
CA ILE A 286 3.14 -7.21 7.17
C ILE A 286 2.77 -8.45 7.99
N ASP A 287 1.77 -8.28 8.85
CA ASP A 287 1.07 -9.38 9.51
C ASP A 287 -0.06 -9.86 8.57
N TRP A 288 0.17 -10.99 7.91
CA TRP A 288 -0.75 -11.60 6.97
C TRP A 288 -1.69 -12.55 7.70
N VAL A 289 -2.98 -12.33 7.56
CA VAL A 289 -4.02 -13.10 8.26
C VAL A 289 -5.11 -13.57 7.29
N SER A 290 -5.92 -14.52 7.73
CA SER A 290 -7.04 -14.98 6.91
C SER A 290 -8.15 -13.91 6.81
N PRO A 291 -8.96 -13.94 5.74
CA PRO A 291 -10.12 -13.06 5.61
C PRO A 291 -11.11 -13.18 6.79
N GLU A 292 -11.25 -14.38 7.37
CA GLU A 292 -12.11 -14.62 8.53
C GLU A 292 -11.59 -13.91 9.78
N GLU A 293 -10.27 -13.86 9.97
CA GLU A 293 -9.66 -13.10 11.08
C GLU A 293 -9.90 -11.61 10.89
N VAL A 294 -9.72 -11.08 9.68
CA VAL A 294 -10.02 -9.66 9.38
C VAL A 294 -11.49 -9.37 9.63
N GLN A 295 -12.40 -10.26 9.22
CA GLN A 295 -13.82 -10.12 9.48
C GLN A 295 -14.13 -10.04 10.99
N THR A 296 -13.53 -10.93 11.79
CA THR A 296 -13.69 -10.94 13.25
C THR A 296 -13.20 -9.63 13.88
N LEU A 297 -12.02 -9.15 13.46
CA LEU A 297 -11.44 -7.88 13.95
C LEU A 297 -12.30 -6.68 13.55
N ARG A 298 -12.82 -6.68 12.31
CA ARG A 298 -13.71 -5.64 11.79
C ARG A 298 -15.01 -5.58 12.59
N GLU A 299 -15.66 -6.73 12.83
CA GLU A 299 -16.92 -6.80 13.59
C GLU A 299 -16.75 -6.30 15.01
N ASP A 300 -15.65 -6.67 15.66
CA ASP A 300 -15.34 -6.25 17.04
C ASP A 300 -15.16 -4.74 17.16
N LEU A 301 -14.38 -4.11 16.25
CA LEU A 301 -14.20 -2.67 16.23
C LEU A 301 -15.48 -1.94 15.79
N SER A 302 -16.17 -2.42 14.77
CA SER A 302 -17.43 -1.84 14.28
C SER A 302 -18.49 -1.81 15.40
N LYS A 303 -18.59 -2.89 16.19
CA LYS A 303 -19.47 -2.96 17.35
C LYS A 303 -19.11 -1.90 18.40
N ALA A 304 -17.83 -1.65 18.63
CA ALA A 304 -17.41 -0.62 19.57
C ALA A 304 -17.81 0.79 19.09
N VAL A 305 -17.59 1.10 17.81
CA VAL A 305 -18.00 2.37 17.19
C VAL A 305 -19.52 2.55 17.23
N GLU A 306 -20.29 1.49 16.92
CA GLU A 306 -21.76 1.55 16.95
C GLU A 306 -22.31 1.68 18.38
N ASN A 307 -21.70 1.04 19.37
CA ASN A 307 -22.09 1.20 20.78
C ASN A 307 -21.83 2.64 21.24
N TRP A 308 -20.68 3.24 20.90
CA TRP A 308 -20.37 4.65 21.16
C TRP A 308 -21.41 5.57 20.53
N ARG A 309 -21.78 5.34 19.26
CA ARG A 309 -22.81 6.12 18.55
C ARG A 309 -24.17 6.07 19.27
N ARG A 310 -24.65 4.85 19.62
CA ARG A 310 -25.92 4.64 20.30
C ARG A 310 -25.96 5.25 21.70
N ASP A 311 -24.86 5.10 22.47
CA ASP A 311 -24.78 5.68 23.81
C ASP A 311 -24.76 7.21 23.75
N TRP A 312 -24.19 7.80 22.69
CA TRP A 312 -24.27 9.24 22.45
C TRP A 312 -25.72 9.68 22.16
N GLU A 313 -26.44 8.98 21.26
CA GLU A 313 -27.84 9.28 20.94
C GLU A 313 -28.79 9.11 22.14
N SER A 314 -28.47 8.18 23.03
CA SER A 314 -29.27 7.93 24.24
C SER A 314 -29.27 9.11 25.23
N ARG A 315 -28.35 10.05 25.08
CA ARG A 315 -28.07 11.18 26.01
C ARG A 315 -27.62 10.71 27.41
N ASN A 316 -27.39 9.41 27.61
CA ASN A 316 -26.76 8.91 28.83
C ASN A 316 -25.25 9.23 28.79
N THR A 317 -24.90 10.42 29.29
CA THR A 317 -23.51 10.91 29.22
C THR A 317 -22.56 9.97 29.93
N GLY A 318 -22.99 9.30 31.03
CA GLY A 318 -22.17 8.33 31.73
C GLY A 318 -21.89 7.08 30.86
N ALA A 319 -22.88 6.57 30.10
CA ALA A 319 -22.69 5.48 29.15
C ALA A 319 -21.73 5.91 28.02
N TYR A 320 -21.98 7.08 27.43
CA TYR A 320 -21.13 7.64 26.37
C TYR A 320 -19.67 7.81 26.81
N LEU A 321 -19.42 8.35 28.00
CA LEU A 321 -18.05 8.60 28.50
C LEU A 321 -17.28 7.32 28.84
N ARG A 322 -17.94 6.18 29.04
CA ARG A 322 -17.27 4.88 29.23
C ARG A 322 -16.53 4.40 27.98
N HIS A 323 -16.82 4.97 26.81
CA HIS A 323 -16.09 4.64 25.57
C HIS A 323 -14.73 5.30 25.49
N TYR A 324 -14.39 6.22 26.38
CA TYR A 324 -13.13 6.98 26.33
C TYR A 324 -12.06 6.35 27.23
N ALA A 325 -10.81 6.34 26.73
CA ALA A 325 -9.65 5.85 27.44
C ALA A 325 -9.27 6.77 28.60
N ARG A 326 -8.60 6.24 29.61
CA ARG A 326 -8.16 7.04 30.78
C ARG A 326 -7.22 8.20 30.40
N ASN A 327 -6.40 7.97 29.39
CA ASN A 327 -5.45 8.94 28.84
C ASN A 327 -5.98 9.62 27.55
N PHE A 328 -7.30 9.68 27.39
CA PHE A 328 -7.93 10.37 26.26
C PHE A 328 -7.49 11.82 26.17
N SER A 329 -7.25 12.28 24.94
CA SER A 329 -7.08 13.69 24.59
C SER A 329 -7.66 13.97 23.20
N ASN A 330 -8.25 15.14 23.00
CA ASN A 330 -8.61 15.65 21.67
C ASN A 330 -7.60 16.67 21.12
N GLY A 331 -6.41 16.73 21.75
CA GLY A 331 -5.38 17.73 21.47
C GLY A 331 -5.43 18.92 22.44
N ASP A 332 -6.61 19.43 22.73
CA ASP A 332 -6.80 20.61 23.60
C ASP A 332 -7.21 20.23 25.03
N MET A 333 -8.01 19.17 25.18
CA MET A 333 -8.61 18.76 26.45
C MET A 333 -8.31 17.30 26.75
N GLY A 334 -7.99 17.02 28.02
CA GLY A 334 -7.97 15.66 28.54
C GLY A 334 -9.36 15.18 28.95
N LEU A 335 -9.45 13.90 29.38
CA LEU A 335 -10.72 13.24 29.72
C LEU A 335 -11.59 14.01 30.71
N ALA A 336 -10.99 14.61 31.76
CA ALA A 336 -11.75 15.32 32.80
C ALA A 336 -12.48 16.56 32.23
N GLN A 337 -11.78 17.39 31.47
CA GLN A 337 -12.35 18.57 30.81
C GLN A 337 -13.39 18.18 29.76
N TRP A 338 -13.07 17.15 28.94
CA TRP A 338 -14.00 16.57 27.98
C TRP A 338 -15.28 16.07 28.63
N SER A 339 -15.17 15.36 29.75
CA SER A 339 -16.31 14.85 30.50
C SER A 339 -17.20 15.99 30.99
N ALA A 340 -16.61 17.03 31.65
CA ALA A 340 -17.35 18.18 32.09
C ALA A 340 -18.09 18.89 30.96
N GLN A 341 -17.43 19.11 29.84
CA GLN A 341 -18.04 19.72 28.65
C GLN A 341 -19.21 18.87 28.11
N LYS A 342 -19.04 17.53 28.01
CA LYS A 342 -20.10 16.65 27.50
C LYS A 342 -21.31 16.59 28.43
N HIS A 343 -21.11 16.61 29.74
CA HIS A 343 -22.22 16.74 30.69
C HIS A 343 -23.02 18.02 30.45
N GLN A 344 -22.34 19.15 30.32
CA GLN A 344 -22.98 20.46 30.10
C GLN A 344 -23.71 20.49 28.74
N VAL A 345 -23.03 20.04 27.66
CA VAL A 345 -23.60 20.08 26.30
C VAL A 345 -24.79 19.15 26.16
N ASN A 346 -24.71 17.91 26.69
CA ASN A 346 -25.79 16.93 26.56
C ASN A 346 -27.02 17.29 27.44
N ALA A 347 -26.81 17.90 28.57
CA ALA A 347 -27.90 18.40 29.42
C ALA A 347 -28.81 19.43 28.72
N ALA A 348 -28.22 20.24 27.82
CA ALA A 348 -28.95 21.26 27.05
C ALA A 348 -29.69 20.67 25.81
N LYS A 349 -29.65 19.37 25.57
CA LYS A 349 -30.27 18.71 24.42
C LYS A 349 -31.52 17.93 24.81
N THR A 350 -32.61 18.06 24.04
CA THR A 350 -33.80 17.22 24.21
C THR A 350 -33.73 15.95 23.40
N TRP A 351 -32.97 15.92 22.31
CA TRP A 351 -32.67 14.75 21.50
C TRP A 351 -31.32 14.93 20.79
N ILE A 352 -30.69 13.80 20.42
CA ILE A 352 -29.47 13.72 19.62
C ILE A 352 -29.67 12.59 18.61
N LYS A 353 -29.25 12.82 17.37
CA LYS A 353 -29.11 11.82 16.28
C LYS A 353 -27.71 11.88 15.70
N VAL A 354 -27.11 10.73 15.46
CA VAL A 354 -25.75 10.61 14.92
C VAL A 354 -25.77 9.59 13.78
N GLY A 355 -25.68 10.07 12.55
CA GLY A 355 -25.42 9.24 11.37
C GLY A 355 -23.92 9.02 11.20
N ILE A 356 -23.56 7.81 10.76
CA ILE A 356 -22.18 7.45 10.39
C ILE A 356 -22.22 6.82 9.00
N SER A 357 -21.39 7.33 8.09
CA SER A 357 -21.22 6.83 6.72
C SER A 357 -19.75 6.91 6.29
N GLU A 358 -19.42 6.33 5.14
CA GLU A 358 -18.06 6.31 4.58
C GLU A 358 -17.01 5.84 5.61
N VAL A 359 -17.28 4.67 6.22
CA VAL A 359 -16.48 4.17 7.35
C VAL A 359 -15.22 3.47 6.86
N SER A 360 -14.06 3.98 7.25
CA SER A 360 -12.73 3.37 7.09
C SER A 360 -12.25 2.89 8.46
N LEU A 361 -11.90 1.60 8.58
CA LEU A 361 -11.38 0.98 9.79
C LEU A 361 -10.03 0.35 9.51
N THR A 362 -8.99 0.78 10.23
CA THR A 362 -7.65 0.25 10.09
C THR A 362 -7.06 -0.09 11.46
N LEU A 363 -6.33 -1.21 11.56
CA LEU A 363 -5.48 -1.45 12.71
C LEU A 363 -4.19 -0.66 12.60
N TYR A 364 -3.75 -0.10 13.70
CA TYR A 364 -2.49 0.64 13.75
C TYR A 364 -1.32 -0.36 13.89
N PRO A 365 -0.29 -0.30 13.02
CA PRO A 365 0.86 -1.18 13.15
C PRO A 365 1.69 -0.82 14.39
N GLY A 366 2.33 -1.81 14.99
CA GLY A 366 3.15 -1.64 16.18
C GLY A 366 2.76 -2.59 17.31
N LYS A 367 3.34 -2.36 18.49
CA LYS A 367 3.15 -3.24 19.66
C LYS A 367 1.84 -2.99 20.41
N GLU A 368 1.27 -1.80 20.27
CA GLU A 368 0.04 -1.43 20.94
C GLU A 368 -1.17 -1.93 20.13
N GLN A 369 -2.17 -2.49 20.82
CA GLN A 369 -3.41 -2.88 20.15
C GLN A 369 -4.28 -1.65 19.92
N MET A 370 -4.04 -0.99 18.79
CA MET A 370 -4.70 0.24 18.40
C MET A 370 -5.40 0.10 17.04
N ALA A 371 -6.39 0.96 16.84
CA ALA A 371 -7.11 1.09 15.59
C ALA A 371 -7.44 2.55 15.29
N VAL A 372 -7.67 2.85 14.01
CA VAL A 372 -8.17 4.14 13.55
C VAL A 372 -9.51 3.91 12.86
N ALA A 373 -10.52 4.66 13.31
CA ALA A 373 -11.81 4.76 12.64
C ALA A 373 -11.94 6.18 12.05
N THR A 374 -12.12 6.28 10.75
CA THR A 374 -12.42 7.53 10.06
C THR A 374 -13.78 7.39 9.37
N PHE A 375 -14.65 8.37 9.55
CA PHE A 375 -16.02 8.32 8.98
C PHE A 375 -16.63 9.70 8.84
N GLU A 376 -17.54 9.85 7.91
CA GLU A 376 -18.44 11.00 7.88
C GLU A 376 -19.44 10.90 9.02
N GLN A 377 -19.46 11.92 9.87
CA GLN A 377 -20.42 12.05 10.94
C GLN A 377 -21.47 13.11 10.57
N ASP A 378 -22.73 12.69 10.53
CA ASP A 378 -23.88 13.58 10.40
C ASP A 378 -24.56 13.70 11.77
N TYR A 379 -24.32 14.83 12.41
CA TYR A 379 -24.83 15.11 13.76
C TYR A 379 -26.02 16.06 13.70
N ALA A 380 -27.11 15.69 14.34
CA ALA A 380 -28.26 16.54 14.56
C ALA A 380 -28.74 16.47 16.03
N SER A 381 -29.19 17.58 16.55
CA SER A 381 -29.74 17.68 17.90
C SER A 381 -30.80 18.79 17.96
N SER A 382 -31.44 18.94 19.11
CA SER A 382 -32.49 19.96 19.32
C SER A 382 -32.04 21.42 19.04
N ASN A 383 -30.74 21.71 18.99
CA ASN A 383 -30.23 23.08 18.85
C ASN A 383 -28.95 23.19 18.00
N LEU A 384 -28.49 22.11 17.37
CA LEU A 384 -27.30 22.11 16.51
C LEU A 384 -27.36 20.98 15.51
N SER A 385 -26.95 21.24 14.28
CA SER A 385 -26.63 20.21 13.28
C SER A 385 -25.32 20.54 12.58
N ASN A 386 -24.51 19.52 12.29
CA ASN A 386 -23.31 19.65 11.49
C ASN A 386 -22.92 18.32 10.85
N ARG A 387 -22.11 18.39 9.78
CA ARG A 387 -21.49 17.24 9.12
C ARG A 387 -19.99 17.47 9.08
N ILE A 388 -19.23 16.46 9.53
CA ILE A 388 -17.75 16.51 9.55
C ILE A 388 -17.18 15.15 9.19
N LEU A 389 -16.00 15.14 8.62
CA LEU A 389 -15.16 13.96 8.60
C LEU A 389 -14.50 13.83 9.98
N LYS A 390 -14.78 12.74 10.69
CA LYS A 390 -14.27 12.47 12.04
C LYS A 390 -13.23 11.37 12.00
N ARG A 391 -12.17 11.53 12.80
CA ARG A 391 -11.18 10.49 13.06
C ARG A 391 -11.12 10.18 14.53
N GLN A 392 -11.12 8.89 14.85
CA GLN A 392 -10.96 8.37 16.21
C GLN A 392 -9.81 7.37 16.23
N TYR A 393 -8.93 7.49 17.24
CA TYR A 393 -7.95 6.47 17.58
C TYR A 393 -8.48 5.68 18.77
N TRP A 394 -8.52 4.38 18.60
CA TRP A 394 -9.02 3.42 19.57
C TRP A 394 -7.87 2.59 20.14
N ILE A 395 -7.89 2.30 21.42
CA ILE A 395 -6.91 1.44 22.10
C ILE A 395 -7.63 0.36 22.91
N ARG A 396 -6.99 -0.79 23.07
CA ARG A 396 -7.50 -1.86 23.95
C ARG A 396 -7.11 -1.55 25.40
N GLU A 397 -8.11 -1.32 26.26
CA GLU A 397 -7.96 -1.24 27.71
C GLU A 397 -8.81 -2.33 28.37
N ASN A 398 -8.18 -3.22 29.13
CA ASN A 398 -8.86 -4.33 29.84
C ASN A 398 -9.76 -5.17 28.90
N GLY A 399 -9.28 -5.46 27.68
CA GLY A 399 -9.99 -6.26 26.69
C GLY A 399 -11.09 -5.53 25.91
N ALA A 400 -11.36 -4.24 26.20
CA ALA A 400 -12.37 -3.44 25.50
C ALA A 400 -11.74 -2.29 24.71
N TRP A 401 -12.34 -1.94 23.57
CA TRP A 401 -11.95 -0.78 22.79
C TRP A 401 -12.34 0.52 23.52
N ARG A 402 -11.42 1.48 23.57
CA ARG A 402 -11.62 2.82 24.14
C ARG A 402 -11.05 3.87 23.22
N ILE A 403 -11.74 4.99 23.10
CA ILE A 403 -11.31 6.13 22.29
C ILE A 403 -10.17 6.83 23.02
N LEU A 404 -9.01 6.86 22.41
CA LEU A 404 -7.81 7.53 22.89
C LEU A 404 -7.72 8.98 22.39
N TYR A 405 -8.19 9.21 21.17
CA TYR A 405 -8.28 10.51 20.53
C TYR A 405 -9.54 10.60 19.68
N GLU A 406 -10.14 11.78 19.60
CA GLU A 406 -11.21 12.07 18.64
C GLU A 406 -11.11 13.54 18.21
N GLY A 407 -11.22 13.73 16.88
CA GLY A 407 -11.16 15.07 16.27
C GLY A 407 -11.73 15.08 14.85
N ALA A 408 -11.72 16.25 14.19
CA ALA A 408 -11.91 16.37 12.76
C ALA A 408 -10.70 15.76 12.03
N ALA A 409 -10.94 15.07 10.90
CA ALA A 409 -9.92 14.41 10.10
C ALA A 409 -9.37 15.33 9.00
#